data_2c23719e58052bc4dff9c2a7d2991b71
#
_entry.id   2c23719e58052bc4dff9c2a7d2991b71
#
_cell.length_a   1.000
_cell.length_b   1.000
_cell.length_c   1.000
_cell.angle_alpha   90.00
_cell.angle_beta   90.00
_cell.angle_gamma   90.00
#
_symmetry.space_group_name_H-M   'P 1'
#
loop_
_entity.id
_entity.type
_entity.pdbx_description
1 polymer ?
#
loop_
_entity_poly.entity_id
_entity_poly.type
_entity_poly.pdbx_seq_one_letter_code
_entity_poly.pdbx_strand_id
1 'polypeptide(L)'
;MISSVNLQDVKDKLYLDLKDTGWDDKLKSFLQGTDMDKILEILLKEALDGKRFTPPVKYIFRALKSCHFNQTRVVIIGQDPYPQMDVADGLAFSCSRQDRTEVSLQFIKQCIQETVPKEDQDPNQSNDLSRWA
;
A
#
# COMPACT_ATOMS: atom_id res chain seq x y z
N MET A 1 7.81 -19.68 -23.02
CA MET A 1 6.51 -20.17 -22.55
C MET A 1 6.26 -19.52 -21.19
N ILE A 2 5.40 -18.51 -21.14
CA ILE A 2 4.94 -17.93 -19.86
C ILE A 2 3.92 -18.93 -19.35
N SER A 3 4.27 -19.67 -18.29
CA SER A 3 3.35 -20.59 -17.61
C SER A 3 2.09 -19.80 -17.25
N SER A 4 0.92 -20.37 -17.56
CA SER A 4 -0.37 -19.79 -17.22
C SER A 4 -0.39 -19.48 -15.71
N VAL A 5 -0.37 -18.19 -15.35
CA VAL A 5 -0.52 -17.77 -13.96
C VAL A 5 -1.90 -18.21 -13.50
N ASN A 6 -1.95 -19.06 -12.50
CA ASN A 6 -3.21 -19.49 -11.90
C ASN A 6 -3.69 -18.39 -10.94
N LEU A 7 -4.81 -17.75 -11.25
CA LEU A 7 -5.40 -16.71 -10.41
C LEU A 7 -5.69 -17.19 -8.98
N GLN A 8 -6.08 -18.46 -8.82
CA GLN A 8 -6.34 -19.00 -7.49
C GLN A 8 -5.07 -19.04 -6.63
N ASP A 9 -3.94 -19.45 -7.21
CA ASP A 9 -2.65 -19.45 -6.49
C ASP A 9 -2.24 -18.02 -6.07
N VAL A 10 -2.52 -17.03 -6.89
CA VAL A 10 -2.27 -15.62 -6.55
C VAL A 10 -3.18 -15.16 -5.41
N LYS A 11 -4.47 -15.47 -5.47
CA LYS A 11 -5.43 -15.14 -4.40
C LYS A 11 -5.05 -15.79 -3.07
N ASP A 12 -4.66 -17.05 -3.09
CA ASP A 12 -4.24 -17.79 -1.90
C ASP A 12 -2.97 -17.18 -1.30
N LYS A 13 -2.03 -16.76 -2.14
CA LYS A 13 -0.83 -16.05 -1.69
C LYS A 13 -1.17 -14.70 -1.06
N LEU A 14 -2.05 -13.92 -1.68
CA LEU A 14 -2.50 -12.63 -1.13
C LEU A 14 -3.22 -12.81 0.21
N TYR A 15 -4.03 -13.85 0.34
CA TYR A 15 -4.67 -14.19 1.60
C TYR A 15 -3.65 -14.57 2.68
N LEU A 16 -2.66 -15.41 2.33
CA LEU A 16 -1.58 -15.80 3.24
C LEU A 16 -0.70 -14.61 3.65
N ASP A 17 -0.52 -13.64 2.76
CA ASP A 17 0.22 -12.41 3.07
C ASP A 17 -0.44 -11.57 4.17
N LEU A 18 -1.75 -11.71 4.35
CA LEU A 18 -2.51 -11.01 5.40
C LEU A 18 -2.76 -11.89 6.64
N LYS A 19 -2.25 -13.11 6.65
CA LYS A 19 -2.46 -14.03 7.77
C LYS A 19 -2.03 -13.40 9.10
N ASP A 20 -2.81 -13.63 10.13
CA ASP A 20 -2.59 -13.16 11.50
C ASP A 20 -2.61 -11.62 11.67
N THR A 21 -3.01 -10.86 10.65
CA THR A 21 -3.22 -9.41 10.75
C THR A 21 -4.64 -9.01 11.18
N GLY A 22 -5.57 -9.97 11.20
CA GLY A 22 -6.99 -9.74 11.39
C GLY A 22 -7.71 -9.20 10.15
N TRP A 23 -6.98 -8.73 9.12
CA TRP A 23 -7.52 -8.36 7.82
C TRP A 23 -7.85 -9.56 6.96
N ASP A 24 -7.16 -10.68 7.14
CA ASP A 24 -7.41 -11.95 6.48
C ASP A 24 -8.86 -12.40 6.66
N ASP A 25 -9.38 -12.38 7.89
CA ASP A 25 -10.77 -12.72 8.17
C ASP A 25 -11.75 -11.70 7.57
N LYS A 26 -11.47 -10.41 7.70
CA LYS A 26 -12.35 -9.32 7.27
C LYS A 26 -12.46 -9.22 5.74
N LEU A 27 -11.38 -9.50 5.03
CA LEU A 27 -11.29 -9.39 3.58
C LEU A 27 -11.42 -10.73 2.87
N LYS A 28 -11.60 -11.85 3.59
CA LYS A 28 -11.63 -13.18 3.01
C LYS A 28 -12.62 -13.31 1.84
N SER A 29 -13.85 -12.87 2.01
CA SER A 29 -14.88 -12.95 0.97
C SER A 29 -14.54 -12.11 -0.26
N PHE A 30 -13.91 -10.95 -0.07
CA PHE A 30 -13.43 -10.11 -1.17
C PHE A 30 -12.24 -10.75 -1.89
N LEU A 31 -11.21 -11.19 -1.13
CA LEU A 31 -10.00 -11.79 -1.69
C LEU A 31 -10.28 -13.07 -2.48
N GLN A 32 -11.28 -13.85 -2.04
CA GLN A 32 -11.70 -15.08 -2.72
C GLN A 32 -12.85 -14.87 -3.74
N GLY A 33 -13.37 -13.64 -3.80
CA GLY A 33 -14.51 -13.29 -4.65
C GLY A 33 -14.13 -12.92 -6.09
N THR A 34 -15.17 -12.80 -6.92
CA THR A 34 -15.06 -12.49 -8.36
C THR A 34 -14.53 -11.06 -8.63
N ASP A 35 -14.67 -10.14 -7.69
CA ASP A 35 -14.13 -8.79 -7.86
C ASP A 35 -12.61 -8.79 -7.79
N MET A 36 -12.02 -9.64 -6.93
CA MET A 36 -10.58 -9.85 -6.94
C MET A 36 -10.11 -10.52 -8.24
N ASP A 37 -10.88 -11.45 -8.80
CA ASP A 37 -10.56 -12.06 -10.10
C ASP A 37 -10.44 -10.99 -11.18
N LYS A 38 -11.42 -10.09 -11.29
CA LYS A 38 -11.40 -8.98 -12.26
C LYS A 38 -10.18 -8.07 -12.08
N ILE A 39 -9.83 -7.73 -10.83
CA ILE A 39 -8.65 -6.89 -10.55
C ILE A 39 -7.37 -7.61 -11.00
N LEU A 40 -7.22 -8.88 -10.65
CA LEU A 40 -6.03 -9.66 -11.02
C LEU A 40 -5.93 -9.88 -12.53
N GLU A 41 -7.04 -10.10 -13.23
CA GLU A 41 -7.06 -10.21 -14.70
C GLU A 41 -6.56 -8.92 -15.37
N ILE A 42 -6.99 -7.75 -14.88
CA ILE A 42 -6.53 -6.46 -15.38
C ILE A 42 -5.03 -6.30 -15.14
N LEU A 43 -4.56 -6.56 -13.92
CA LEU A 43 -3.14 -6.43 -13.56
C LEU A 43 -2.26 -7.38 -14.37
N LEU A 44 -2.71 -8.62 -14.57
CA LEU A 44 -2.00 -9.60 -15.39
C LEU A 44 -1.92 -9.16 -16.86
N LYS A 45 -3.02 -8.69 -17.41
CA LYS A 45 -3.04 -8.16 -18.78
C LYS A 45 -2.04 -7.02 -18.97
N GLU A 46 -2.08 -6.03 -18.08
CA GLU A 46 -1.15 -4.91 -18.12
C GLU A 46 0.32 -5.36 -18.00
N ALA A 47 0.60 -6.33 -17.12
CA ALA A 47 1.93 -6.90 -16.97
C ALA A 47 2.40 -7.67 -18.23
N LEU A 48 1.52 -8.44 -18.87
CA LEU A 48 1.81 -9.15 -20.13
C LEU A 48 2.06 -8.18 -21.29
N ASP A 49 1.39 -7.04 -21.30
CA ASP A 49 1.61 -5.96 -22.26
C ASP A 49 2.92 -5.16 -21.97
N GLY A 50 3.72 -5.62 -21.00
CA GLY A 50 4.98 -5.00 -20.64
C GLY A 50 4.86 -3.68 -19.87
N LYS A 51 3.65 -3.34 -19.41
CA LYS A 51 3.43 -2.12 -18.63
C LYS A 51 3.90 -2.31 -17.19
N ARG A 52 4.49 -1.26 -16.65
CA ARG A 52 4.88 -1.18 -15.24
C ARG A 52 3.81 -0.41 -14.48
N PHE A 53 3.54 -0.82 -13.25
CA PHE A 53 2.61 -0.14 -12.35
C PHE A 53 3.24 0.08 -10.97
N THR A 54 2.66 1.01 -10.24
CA THR A 54 3.13 1.44 -8.91
C THR A 54 1.96 1.44 -7.92
N PRO A 55 2.16 1.04 -6.67
CA PRO A 55 3.40 0.50 -6.10
C PRO A 55 3.74 -0.89 -6.67
N PRO A 56 4.98 -1.37 -6.50
CA PRO A 56 5.32 -2.76 -6.80
C PRO A 56 4.37 -3.75 -6.11
N VAL A 57 4.06 -4.88 -6.77
CA VAL A 57 3.08 -5.89 -6.28
C VAL A 57 3.30 -6.27 -4.82
N LYS A 58 4.54 -6.42 -4.38
CA LYS A 58 4.90 -6.75 -2.99
C LYS A 58 4.42 -5.73 -1.95
N TYR A 59 4.05 -4.53 -2.37
CA TYR A 59 3.62 -3.44 -1.50
C TYR A 59 2.11 -3.15 -1.58
N ILE A 60 1.35 -3.85 -2.42
CA ILE A 60 -0.09 -3.60 -2.59
C ILE A 60 -0.84 -3.70 -1.24
N PHE A 61 -0.48 -4.65 -0.39
CA PHE A 61 -1.09 -4.82 0.92
C PHE A 61 -0.24 -4.32 2.09
N ARG A 62 0.79 -3.49 1.83
CA ARG A 62 1.66 -3.00 2.89
C ARG A 62 0.90 -2.32 4.01
N ALA A 63 -0.07 -1.47 3.71
CA ALA A 63 -0.87 -0.79 4.72
C ALA A 63 -1.59 -1.76 5.67
N LEU A 64 -2.24 -2.79 5.12
CA LEU A 64 -2.95 -3.81 5.88
C LEU A 64 -2.01 -4.70 6.70
N LYS A 65 -0.77 -4.89 6.23
CA LYS A 65 0.27 -5.66 6.95
C LYS A 65 0.94 -4.85 8.06
N SER A 66 0.97 -3.52 7.92
CA SER A 66 1.65 -2.63 8.86
C SER A 66 0.82 -2.34 10.10
N CYS A 67 -0.51 -2.41 10.01
CA CYS A 67 -1.41 -2.14 11.12
C CYS A 67 -2.44 -3.27 11.26
N HIS A 68 -2.43 -3.96 12.41
CA HIS A 68 -3.39 -5.02 12.71
C HIS A 68 -4.82 -4.46 12.74
N PHE A 69 -5.80 -5.21 12.20
CA PHE A 69 -7.20 -4.76 12.14
C PHE A 69 -7.72 -4.23 13.48
N ASN A 70 -7.48 -4.96 14.57
CA ASN A 70 -7.95 -4.58 15.91
C ASN A 70 -7.21 -3.35 16.51
N GLN A 71 -6.08 -2.96 15.93
CA GLN A 71 -5.30 -1.79 16.35
C GLN A 71 -5.56 -0.58 15.46
N THR A 72 -6.25 -0.77 14.33
CA THR A 72 -6.57 0.30 13.40
C THR A 72 -7.54 1.29 14.02
N ARG A 73 -7.12 2.54 14.20
CA ARG A 73 -7.92 3.63 14.77
C ARG A 73 -8.31 4.67 13.72
N VAL A 74 -7.48 4.83 12.71
CA VAL A 74 -7.67 5.76 11.59
C VAL A 74 -7.30 5.06 10.29
N VAL A 75 -8.09 5.27 9.24
CA VAL A 75 -7.80 4.80 7.88
C VAL A 75 -7.64 6.01 6.99
N ILE A 76 -6.48 6.10 6.31
CA ILE A 76 -6.20 7.15 5.33
C ILE A 76 -6.32 6.54 3.93
N ILE A 77 -7.23 7.08 3.14
CA ILE A 77 -7.44 6.67 1.75
C ILE A 77 -6.97 7.80 0.85
N GLY A 78 -5.90 7.58 0.09
CA GLY A 78 -5.46 8.47 -0.98
C GLY A 78 -6.25 8.23 -2.27
N GLN A 79 -6.19 9.18 -3.20
CA GLN A 79 -6.84 9.05 -4.51
C GLN A 79 -6.12 7.99 -5.35
N ASP A 80 -4.83 8.21 -5.61
CA ASP A 80 -3.97 7.37 -6.45
C ASP A 80 -2.58 7.23 -5.83
N PRO A 81 -1.86 6.12 -6.11
CA PRO A 81 -0.44 6.05 -5.82
C PRO A 81 0.34 7.13 -6.60
N TYR A 82 1.49 7.55 -6.09
CA TYR A 82 2.38 8.40 -6.88
C TYR A 82 2.72 7.74 -8.22
N PRO A 83 2.55 8.45 -9.35
CA PRO A 83 2.68 7.86 -10.68
C PRO A 83 4.12 7.55 -11.08
N GLN A 84 5.10 8.19 -10.45
CA GLN A 84 6.51 7.96 -10.74
C GLN A 84 6.94 6.59 -10.21
N MET A 85 7.72 5.87 -11.01
CA MET A 85 8.26 4.58 -10.61
C MET A 85 9.14 4.72 -9.35
N ASP A 86 9.06 3.71 -8.49
CA ASP A 86 9.85 3.60 -7.25
C ASP A 86 9.58 4.72 -6.22
N VAL A 87 8.45 5.43 -6.32
CA VAL A 87 8.03 6.46 -5.36
C VAL A 87 6.98 5.91 -4.40
N ALA A 88 5.85 5.43 -4.91
CA ALA A 88 4.81 4.83 -4.07
C ALA A 88 5.31 3.53 -3.42
N ASP A 89 5.06 3.39 -2.13
CA ASP A 89 5.55 2.27 -1.31
C ASP A 89 4.44 1.49 -0.59
N GLY A 90 3.18 1.73 -0.95
CA GLY A 90 2.02 1.01 -0.45
C GLY A 90 1.36 1.61 0.79
N LEU A 91 1.86 2.73 1.31
CA LEU A 91 1.19 3.52 2.34
C LEU A 91 0.74 4.86 1.75
N ALA A 92 -0.44 5.34 2.12
CA ALA A 92 -0.96 6.61 1.63
C ALA A 92 0.01 7.77 1.94
N PHE A 93 0.34 8.56 0.94
CA PHE A 93 1.30 9.68 0.98
C PHE A 93 2.75 9.32 1.30
N SER A 94 3.05 8.07 1.63
CA SER A 94 4.41 7.60 1.93
C SER A 94 5.25 7.45 0.67
N CYS A 95 6.55 7.68 0.82
CA CYS A 95 7.51 7.53 -0.24
C CYS A 95 8.80 6.90 0.30
N SER A 96 9.26 5.81 -0.31
CA SER A 96 10.53 5.17 0.06
C SER A 96 11.75 6.02 -0.29
N ARG A 97 11.60 6.99 -1.19
CA ARG A 97 12.69 7.89 -1.58
C ARG A 97 12.92 8.96 -0.54
N GLN A 98 14.19 9.17 -0.18
CA GLN A 98 14.60 10.21 0.78
C GLN A 98 15.24 11.41 0.10
N ASP A 99 15.57 11.31 -1.19
CA ASP A 99 16.24 12.37 -1.98
C ASP A 99 15.33 13.57 -2.29
N ARG A 100 14.02 13.35 -2.22
CA ARG A 100 13.01 14.42 -2.36
C ARG A 100 11.73 14.04 -1.61
N THR A 101 10.97 15.05 -1.21
CA THR A 101 9.65 14.89 -0.61
C THR A 101 8.58 15.24 -1.64
N GLU A 102 7.60 14.36 -1.84
CA GLU A 102 6.47 14.61 -2.73
C GLU A 102 5.60 15.77 -2.22
N VAL A 103 5.02 16.54 -3.14
CA VAL A 103 4.32 17.80 -2.81
C VAL A 103 3.23 17.62 -1.76
N SER A 104 2.38 16.61 -1.92
CA SER A 104 1.31 16.35 -0.94
C SER A 104 1.87 16.05 0.45
N LEU A 105 2.97 15.29 0.53
CA LEU A 105 3.63 14.99 1.79
C LEU A 105 4.29 16.22 2.41
N GLN A 106 4.82 17.15 1.59
CA GLN A 106 5.34 18.42 2.09
C GLN A 106 4.28 19.22 2.84
N PHE A 107 3.07 19.35 2.26
CA PHE A 107 1.96 20.03 2.91
C PHE A 107 1.55 19.35 4.22
N ILE A 108 1.47 18.01 4.24
CA ILE A 108 1.14 17.26 5.45
C ILE A 108 2.19 17.52 6.54
N LYS A 109 3.48 17.47 6.19
CA LYS A 109 4.57 17.75 7.14
C LYS A 109 4.52 19.18 7.67
N GLN A 110 4.22 20.16 6.81
CA GLN A 110 4.05 21.54 7.22
C GLN A 110 2.89 21.67 8.22
N CYS A 111 1.73 21.09 7.93
CA CYS A 111 0.59 21.10 8.88
C CYS A 111 0.97 20.49 10.23
N ILE A 112 1.70 19.36 10.23
CA ILE A 112 2.16 18.73 11.47
C ILE A 112 3.10 19.67 12.23
N GLN A 113 4.03 20.33 11.56
CA GLN A 113 4.95 21.28 12.23
C GLN A 113 4.23 22.47 12.86
N GLU A 114 3.12 22.90 12.28
CA GLU A 114 2.33 24.04 12.77
C GLU A 114 1.34 23.66 13.86
N THR A 115 0.85 22.40 13.90
CA THR A 115 -0.30 22.01 14.74
C THR A 115 0.02 20.98 15.81
N VAL A 116 1.10 20.20 15.64
CA VAL A 116 1.48 19.13 16.57
C VAL A 116 2.62 19.63 17.49
N PRO A 117 2.55 19.41 18.81
CA PRO A 117 3.64 19.73 19.73
C PRO A 117 4.95 19.11 19.29
N LYS A 118 6.07 19.81 19.48
CA LYS A 118 7.39 19.38 18.99
C LYS A 118 7.83 18.02 19.54
N GLU A 119 7.47 17.73 20.76
CA GLU A 119 7.74 16.45 21.45
C GLU A 119 7.04 15.26 20.81
N ASP A 120 5.91 15.50 20.11
CA ASP A 120 5.11 14.48 19.44
C ASP A 120 5.43 14.34 17.94
N GLN A 121 6.27 15.23 17.39
CA GLN A 121 6.67 15.18 15.99
C GLN A 121 7.73 14.12 15.75
N ASP A 122 7.74 13.54 14.52
CA ASP A 122 8.85 12.66 14.11
C ASP A 122 10.16 13.47 13.98
N PRO A 123 11.17 13.20 14.80
CA PRO A 123 12.43 13.95 14.76
C PRO A 123 13.18 13.78 13.43
N ASN A 124 12.97 12.67 12.73
CA ASN A 124 13.65 12.36 11.47
C ASN A 124 12.92 12.93 10.25
N GLN A 125 11.67 13.36 10.40
CA GLN A 125 10.82 13.84 9.29
C GLN A 125 10.89 12.93 8.04
N SER A 126 10.90 11.61 8.26
CA SER A 126 11.03 10.62 7.20
C SER A 126 9.94 10.79 6.11
N ASN A 127 10.28 10.46 4.88
CA ASN A 127 9.30 10.32 3.81
C ASN A 127 8.61 8.94 3.83
N ASP A 128 9.22 7.95 4.46
CA ASP A 128 8.60 6.66 4.77
C ASP A 128 7.74 6.81 6.04
N LEU A 129 6.43 6.66 5.87
CA LEU A 129 5.44 6.84 6.93
C LEU A 129 5.11 5.55 7.69
N SER A 130 5.93 4.51 7.60
CA SER A 130 5.69 3.24 8.31
C SER A 130 5.58 3.41 9.84
N ARG A 131 6.11 4.48 10.41
CA ARG A 131 5.94 4.79 11.84
C ARG A 131 4.53 5.30 12.20
N TRP A 132 3.72 5.68 11.21
CA TRP A 132 2.35 6.12 11.41
C TRP A 132 1.34 4.96 11.31
N ALA A 133 1.77 3.81 10.76
CA ALA A 133 0.96 2.64 10.51
C ALA A 133 0.96 1.62 11.65
#